data_60d4e6177ef46ed93612538110dec4b6
#
_entry.id   60d4e6177ef46ed93612538110dec4b6
#
_cell.length_a   1.000
_cell.length_b   1.000
_cell.length_c   1.000
_cell.angle_alpha   90.00
_cell.angle_beta   90.00
_cell.angle_gamma   90.00
#
_symmetry.space_group_name_H-M   'P 1'
#
loop_
_entity.id
_entity.type
_entity.pdbx_description
1 polymer ?
#
loop_
_entity_poly.entity_id
_entity_poly.type
_entity_poly.pdbx_seq_one_letter_code
_entity_poly.pdbx_strand_id
1 'polypeptide(L)'
;MGELEELRREADNIKDQITEARKAVQDTSLQEATASVNVVGRVQLKTRKTLRGHLAKIYAMHWGTDSKLCVSASQDGKLIVWDTLTTNKVSAIPLKSSWVMTCAYAPSGNMVACGGLDNMCSIYNLKGKDGNVKVMRELAAHTGYLSCCRFISDSEIITSSGDCTCVLWDIETGTQKTVFAGHLGDCMSLAVSPDFNMFISGACDFTAKLWDIREGTCRQTFGGHESDINSIGFFPNGNAVITGSDDATCKLYDIRADQELITYQDSSIMCGVTSLAPSRSGRLLLAGYDDFNVNIWDTLKAERVGVLAGHDNRVSCIGVSTDGMACCTGSWDSFLKIWN
;
A
#
# COMPACT_ATOMS: atom_id res chain seq x y z
N MET A 1 29.20 -11.47 -26.52
CA MET A 1 29.11 -10.10 -25.94
C MET A 1 28.38 -9.15 -26.89
N GLY A 2 28.56 -9.27 -28.24
CA GLY A 2 27.89 -8.37 -29.19
C GLY A 2 26.36 -8.45 -29.22
N GLU A 3 25.77 -9.65 -29.17
CA GLU A 3 24.30 -9.81 -29.22
C GLU A 3 23.59 -9.20 -28.02
N LEU A 4 24.15 -9.31 -26.82
CA LEU A 4 23.60 -8.70 -25.59
C LEU A 4 23.67 -7.16 -25.62
N GLU A 5 24.75 -6.61 -26.19
CA GLU A 5 24.90 -5.16 -26.37
C GLU A 5 23.93 -4.61 -27.42
N GLU A 6 23.71 -5.37 -28.50
CA GLU A 6 22.76 -5.02 -29.55
C GLU A 6 21.32 -5.02 -29.03
N LEU A 7 20.90 -6.04 -28.27
CA LEU A 7 19.60 -6.09 -27.60
C LEU A 7 19.39 -4.98 -26.60
N ARG A 8 20.41 -4.62 -25.84
CA ARG A 8 20.34 -3.45 -24.91
C ARG A 8 20.13 -2.15 -25.66
N ARG A 9 20.87 -1.95 -26.75
CA ARG A 9 20.76 -0.75 -27.58
C ARG A 9 19.39 -0.66 -28.25
N GLU A 10 18.83 -1.79 -28.70
CA GLU A 10 17.49 -1.86 -29.26
C GLU A 10 16.44 -1.54 -28.19
N ALA A 11 16.57 -2.08 -26.98
CA ALA A 11 15.68 -1.78 -25.85
C ALA A 11 15.70 -0.29 -25.48
N ASP A 12 16.88 0.34 -25.45
CA ASP A 12 17.00 1.76 -25.15
C ASP A 12 16.39 2.62 -26.28
N ASN A 13 16.59 2.26 -27.53
CA ASN A 13 15.97 2.95 -28.68
C ASN A 13 14.43 2.85 -28.63
N ILE A 14 13.88 1.70 -28.26
CA ILE A 14 12.43 1.52 -28.11
C ILE A 14 11.89 2.38 -26.94
N LYS A 15 12.61 2.46 -25.81
CA LYS A 15 12.25 3.33 -24.70
C LYS A 15 12.19 4.80 -25.11
N ASP A 16 13.17 5.26 -25.88
CA ASP A 16 13.23 6.62 -26.40
C ASP A 16 12.04 6.90 -27.33
N GLN A 17 11.73 5.97 -28.24
CA GLN A 17 10.57 6.07 -29.15
C GLN A 17 9.25 6.12 -28.37
N ILE A 18 9.08 5.32 -27.32
CA ILE A 18 7.89 5.36 -26.43
C ILE A 18 7.81 6.74 -25.78
N THR A 19 8.93 7.25 -25.26
CA THR A 19 8.97 8.55 -24.59
C THR A 19 8.61 9.70 -25.54
N GLU A 20 9.11 9.67 -26.77
CA GLU A 20 8.76 10.68 -27.79
C GLU A 20 7.30 10.57 -28.24
N ALA A 21 6.79 9.35 -28.42
CA ALA A 21 5.39 9.14 -28.76
C ALA A 21 4.45 9.63 -27.65
N ARG A 22 4.80 9.40 -26.38
CA ARG A 22 4.05 9.95 -25.23
C ARG A 22 4.04 11.46 -25.20
N LYS A 23 5.18 12.12 -25.44
CA LYS A 23 5.27 13.58 -25.54
C LYS A 23 4.43 14.15 -26.69
N ALA A 24 4.37 13.45 -27.82
CA ALA A 24 3.61 13.91 -28.98
C ALA A 24 2.09 13.90 -28.79
N VAL A 25 1.56 13.06 -27.90
CA VAL A 25 0.12 13.00 -27.55
C VAL A 25 -0.24 13.77 -26.28
N GLN A 26 0.75 14.33 -25.59
CA GLN A 26 0.55 15.16 -24.39
C GLN A 26 0.11 16.55 -24.81
N ASP A 27 -1.20 16.82 -24.72
CA ASP A 27 -1.81 18.10 -25.10
C ASP A 27 -1.93 19.09 -23.94
N THR A 28 -1.94 18.61 -22.70
CA THR A 28 -2.03 19.45 -21.49
C THR A 28 -1.40 18.73 -20.28
N SER A 29 -0.97 19.50 -19.30
CA SER A 29 -0.50 18.98 -18.02
C SER A 29 -1.63 18.99 -16.97
N LEU A 30 -1.51 18.14 -15.92
CA LEU A 30 -2.46 18.16 -14.81
C LEU A 30 -2.51 19.53 -14.13
N GLN A 31 -1.38 20.24 -14.04
CA GLN A 31 -1.28 21.57 -13.46
C GLN A 31 -2.06 22.60 -14.29
N GLU A 32 -1.95 22.55 -15.62
CA GLU A 32 -2.71 23.42 -16.52
C GLU A 32 -4.20 23.11 -16.48
N ALA A 33 -4.57 21.83 -16.56
CA ALA A 33 -5.97 21.40 -16.50
C ALA A 33 -6.65 21.77 -15.18
N THR A 34 -5.89 21.87 -14.10
CA THR A 34 -6.40 22.23 -12.76
C THR A 34 -6.13 23.69 -12.37
N ALA A 35 -5.65 24.54 -13.29
CA ALA A 35 -5.28 25.94 -13.01
C ALA A 35 -6.42 26.73 -12.34
N SER A 36 -7.67 26.50 -12.76
CA SER A 36 -8.87 27.15 -12.21
C SER A 36 -9.35 26.57 -10.87
N VAL A 37 -8.80 25.42 -10.43
CA VAL A 37 -9.19 24.79 -9.17
C VAL A 37 -8.50 25.51 -8.01
N ASN A 38 -9.28 25.91 -7.00
CA ASN A 38 -8.76 26.56 -5.82
C ASN A 38 -7.76 25.65 -5.07
N VAL A 39 -6.71 26.27 -4.55
CA VAL A 39 -5.74 25.60 -3.67
C VAL A 39 -6.42 25.16 -2.37
N VAL A 40 -5.99 24.04 -1.84
CA VAL A 40 -6.41 23.60 -0.50
C VAL A 40 -5.66 24.46 0.52
N GLY A 41 -6.39 25.06 1.44
CA GLY A 41 -5.77 25.77 2.56
C GLY A 41 -4.98 24.80 3.45
N ARG A 42 -4.25 25.35 4.42
CA ARG A 42 -3.46 24.54 5.38
C ARG A 42 -4.34 23.52 6.11
N VAL A 43 -4.04 22.25 5.93
CA VAL A 43 -4.72 21.13 6.60
C VAL A 43 -4.06 20.87 7.95
N GLN A 44 -4.84 20.92 9.02
CA GLN A 44 -4.40 20.63 10.39
C GLN A 44 -5.26 19.52 10.99
N LEU A 45 -4.80 18.29 10.93
CA LEU A 45 -5.41 17.19 11.65
C LEU A 45 -4.79 17.07 13.04
N LYS A 46 -5.62 16.74 14.02
CA LYS A 46 -5.18 16.55 15.42
C LYS A 46 -5.24 15.09 15.80
N THR A 47 -4.31 14.63 16.61
CA THR A 47 -4.41 13.31 17.23
C THR A 47 -5.63 13.28 18.14
N ARG A 48 -6.61 12.46 17.78
CA ARG A 48 -7.84 12.29 18.60
C ARG A 48 -7.71 11.16 19.60
N LYS A 49 -7.07 10.07 19.18
CA LYS A 49 -6.86 8.88 20.00
C LYS A 49 -5.44 8.33 19.77
N THR A 50 -4.90 7.73 20.82
CA THR A 50 -3.67 6.93 20.74
C THR A 50 -4.00 5.53 21.24
N LEU A 51 -3.81 4.52 20.39
CA LEU A 51 -4.05 3.12 20.72
C LEU A 51 -2.77 2.55 21.31
N ARG A 52 -2.82 2.17 22.57
CA ARG A 52 -1.66 1.69 23.34
C ARG A 52 -1.82 0.22 23.68
N GLY A 53 -0.74 -0.55 23.41
CA GLY A 53 -0.77 -1.94 23.83
C GLY A 53 0.08 -2.90 23.03
N HIS A 54 0.66 -2.49 21.90
CA HIS A 54 1.82 -3.15 21.32
C HIS A 54 3.06 -2.84 22.17
N LEU A 55 3.99 -3.79 22.22
CA LEU A 55 5.23 -3.71 23.00
C LEU A 55 6.47 -3.56 22.14
N ALA A 56 6.29 -3.56 20.82
CA ALA A 56 7.37 -3.44 19.83
C ALA A 56 6.88 -2.68 18.60
N LYS A 57 7.75 -2.53 17.60
CA LYS A 57 7.50 -1.84 16.34
C LYS A 57 6.23 -2.36 15.66
N ILE A 58 5.37 -1.44 15.24
CA ILE A 58 4.22 -1.75 14.38
C ILE A 58 4.71 -1.67 12.93
N TYR A 59 4.41 -2.70 12.13
CA TYR A 59 4.78 -2.76 10.72
C TYR A 59 3.62 -2.48 9.78
N ALA A 60 2.42 -2.91 10.14
CA ALA A 60 1.25 -2.78 9.28
C ALA A 60 -0.02 -2.48 10.06
N MET A 61 -0.97 -1.85 9.39
CA MET A 61 -2.32 -1.67 9.86
C MET A 61 -3.30 -1.74 8.68
N HIS A 62 -4.54 -2.09 8.94
CA HIS A 62 -5.61 -2.04 7.95
C HIS A 62 -6.96 -1.76 8.61
N TRP A 63 -7.75 -0.87 8.00
CA TRP A 63 -9.10 -0.58 8.45
C TRP A 63 -10.08 -1.69 8.08
N GLY A 64 -11.06 -1.93 8.93
CA GLY A 64 -12.27 -2.65 8.56
C GLY A 64 -13.19 -1.78 7.70
N THR A 65 -14.07 -2.42 6.96
CA THR A 65 -15.07 -1.76 6.11
C THR A 65 -16.10 -0.95 6.91
N ASP A 66 -16.22 -1.20 8.21
CA ASP A 66 -17.12 -0.51 9.14
C ASP A 66 -16.59 0.88 9.58
N SER A 67 -15.41 1.29 9.16
CA SER A 67 -14.73 2.54 9.57
C SER A 67 -14.55 2.69 11.09
N LYS A 68 -14.77 1.63 11.85
CA LYS A 68 -14.72 1.60 13.30
C LYS A 68 -13.59 0.72 13.83
N LEU A 69 -13.43 -0.43 13.22
CA LEU A 69 -12.41 -1.39 13.62
C LEU A 69 -11.16 -1.26 12.74
N CYS A 70 -10.01 -1.49 13.32
CA CYS A 70 -8.77 -1.66 12.57
C CYS A 70 -7.95 -2.80 13.16
N VAL A 71 -7.12 -3.43 12.32
CA VAL A 71 -6.14 -4.44 12.73
C VAL A 71 -4.74 -3.86 12.60
N SER A 72 -3.86 -4.20 13.52
CA SER A 72 -2.44 -3.88 13.46
C SER A 72 -1.57 -5.10 13.72
N ALA A 73 -0.39 -5.13 13.09
CA ALA A 73 0.61 -6.16 13.21
C ALA A 73 1.91 -5.58 13.76
N SER A 74 2.49 -6.24 14.76
CA SER A 74 3.70 -5.77 15.43
C SER A 74 4.73 -6.88 15.63
N GLN A 75 5.99 -6.48 15.74
CA GLN A 75 7.12 -7.34 16.06
C GLN A 75 7.01 -8.00 17.46
N ASP A 76 6.06 -7.59 18.29
CA ASP A 76 5.75 -8.28 19.55
C ASP A 76 5.06 -9.63 19.33
N GLY A 77 4.88 -10.07 18.08
CA GLY A 77 4.26 -11.33 17.71
C GLY A 77 2.75 -11.34 17.90
N LYS A 78 2.09 -10.19 17.77
CA LYS A 78 0.64 -10.07 17.92
C LYS A 78 0.00 -9.32 16.77
N LEU A 79 -1.19 -9.80 16.38
CA LEU A 79 -2.20 -8.96 15.73
C LEU A 79 -3.16 -8.45 16.81
N ILE A 80 -3.47 -7.16 16.77
CA ILE A 80 -4.48 -6.59 17.64
C ILE A 80 -5.57 -5.96 16.78
N VAL A 81 -6.82 -6.33 17.06
CA VAL A 81 -7.99 -5.67 16.50
C VAL A 81 -8.46 -4.63 17.51
N TRP A 82 -8.60 -3.40 17.06
CA TRP A 82 -8.92 -2.24 17.86
C TRP A 82 -10.30 -1.69 17.51
N ASP A 83 -11.04 -1.25 18.51
CA ASP A 83 -12.12 -0.29 18.33
C ASP A 83 -11.52 1.12 18.41
N THR A 84 -11.50 1.84 17.32
CA THR A 84 -10.84 3.14 17.20
C THR A 84 -11.60 4.26 17.92
N LEU A 85 -12.88 4.08 18.19
CA LEU A 85 -13.72 5.04 18.91
C LEU A 85 -13.51 4.95 20.40
N THR A 86 -13.48 3.72 20.94
CA THR A 86 -13.34 3.46 22.38
C THR A 86 -11.89 3.26 22.82
N THR A 87 -10.97 3.04 21.85
CA THR A 87 -9.57 2.66 22.07
C THR A 87 -9.35 1.26 22.67
N ASN A 88 -10.41 0.47 22.77
CA ASN A 88 -10.36 -0.86 23.36
C ASN A 88 -9.78 -1.88 22.37
N LYS A 89 -9.06 -2.85 22.92
CA LYS A 89 -8.67 -4.06 22.18
C LYS A 89 -9.87 -4.99 22.09
N VAL A 90 -10.35 -5.22 20.88
CA VAL A 90 -11.45 -6.17 20.62
C VAL A 90 -10.91 -7.60 20.65
N SER A 91 -9.72 -7.80 20.08
CA SER A 91 -9.04 -9.09 20.04
C SER A 91 -7.53 -8.90 20.01
N ALA A 92 -6.80 -9.81 20.63
CA ALA A 92 -5.35 -9.87 20.56
C ALA A 92 -4.94 -11.31 20.21
N ILE A 93 -4.37 -11.48 19.04
CA ILE A 93 -4.08 -12.78 18.42
C ILE A 93 -2.58 -13.03 18.49
N PRO A 94 -2.11 -14.04 19.23
CA PRO A 94 -0.70 -14.40 19.22
C PRO A 94 -0.35 -15.05 17.89
N LEU A 95 0.77 -14.65 17.30
CA LEU A 95 1.29 -15.15 16.04
C LEU A 95 2.35 -16.22 16.28
N LYS A 96 2.49 -17.16 15.35
CA LYS A 96 3.56 -18.17 15.37
C LYS A 96 4.94 -17.54 15.13
N SER A 97 5.00 -16.57 14.21
CA SER A 97 6.20 -15.77 13.93
C SER A 97 6.01 -14.35 14.42
N SER A 98 7.02 -13.79 15.08
CA SER A 98 7.05 -12.39 15.49
C SER A 98 7.43 -11.43 14.35
N TRP A 99 8.03 -11.95 13.27
CA TRP A 99 8.46 -11.13 12.13
C TRP A 99 7.32 -10.97 11.11
N VAL A 100 6.28 -10.27 11.54
CA VAL A 100 5.11 -9.94 10.71
C VAL A 100 5.33 -8.60 10.00
N MET A 101 5.10 -8.57 8.69
CA MET A 101 5.29 -7.38 7.86
C MET A 101 3.99 -6.80 7.32
N THR A 102 2.93 -7.60 7.27
CA THR A 102 1.65 -7.18 6.71
C THR A 102 0.47 -7.70 7.49
N CYS A 103 -0.64 -6.97 7.41
CA CYS A 103 -1.94 -7.44 7.86
C CYS A 103 -3.06 -6.88 6.98
N ALA A 104 -4.16 -7.62 6.93
CA ALA A 104 -5.35 -7.23 6.19
C ALA A 104 -6.63 -7.60 6.95
N TYR A 105 -7.66 -6.78 6.79
CA TYR A 105 -9.01 -7.02 7.29
C TYR A 105 -9.89 -7.47 6.12
N ALA A 106 -10.64 -8.56 6.29
CA ALA A 106 -11.56 -9.04 5.25
C ALA A 106 -12.77 -8.10 5.10
N PRO A 107 -13.38 -8.02 3.91
CA PRO A 107 -14.53 -7.16 3.64
C PRO A 107 -15.72 -7.42 4.56
N SER A 108 -16.00 -8.68 4.93
CA SER A 108 -17.08 -9.03 5.88
C SER A 108 -16.82 -8.62 7.31
N GLY A 109 -15.58 -8.26 7.68
CA GLY A 109 -15.17 -8.01 9.05
C GLY A 109 -15.07 -9.27 9.93
N ASN A 110 -15.09 -10.46 9.33
CA ASN A 110 -15.05 -11.73 10.07
C ASN A 110 -13.67 -12.36 10.15
N MET A 111 -12.75 -11.94 9.27
CA MET A 111 -11.43 -12.52 9.15
C MET A 111 -10.35 -11.44 9.08
N VAL A 112 -9.16 -11.81 9.53
CA VAL A 112 -7.93 -11.03 9.35
C VAL A 112 -6.84 -11.95 8.81
N ALA A 113 -5.96 -11.38 8.01
CA ALA A 113 -4.79 -12.09 7.49
C ALA A 113 -3.50 -11.40 7.93
N CYS A 114 -2.43 -12.14 8.02
CA CYS A 114 -1.08 -11.60 8.22
C CYS A 114 -0.02 -12.49 7.59
N GLY A 115 1.18 -11.95 7.45
CA GLY A 115 2.35 -12.69 7.00
C GLY A 115 3.63 -11.87 7.14
N GLY A 116 4.76 -12.49 6.89
CA GLY A 116 6.07 -11.86 7.04
C GLY A 116 7.22 -12.79 6.65
N LEU A 117 8.27 -12.83 7.48
CA LEU A 117 9.49 -13.61 7.22
C LEU A 117 9.30 -15.13 7.29
N ASP A 118 8.14 -15.61 7.70
CA ASP A 118 7.78 -17.03 7.65
C ASP A 118 7.31 -17.49 6.27
N ASN A 119 7.23 -16.58 5.30
CA ASN A 119 6.81 -16.77 3.91
C ASN A 119 5.38 -17.29 3.76
N MET A 120 4.58 -17.24 4.82
CA MET A 120 3.21 -17.76 4.84
C MET A 120 2.20 -16.63 5.05
N CYS A 121 1.02 -16.77 4.42
CA CYS A 121 -0.14 -15.97 4.75
C CYS A 121 -1.06 -16.75 5.68
N SER A 122 -1.18 -16.29 6.92
CA SER A 122 -2.04 -16.90 7.93
C SER A 122 -3.35 -16.14 8.04
N ILE A 123 -4.48 -16.84 7.92
CA ILE A 123 -5.83 -16.30 7.99
C ILE A 123 -6.50 -16.75 9.28
N TYR A 124 -7.04 -15.78 10.02
CA TYR A 124 -7.69 -15.97 11.31
C TYR A 124 -9.17 -15.62 11.23
N ASN A 125 -10.03 -16.47 11.79
CA ASN A 125 -11.45 -16.19 11.95
C ASN A 125 -11.69 -15.52 13.31
N LEU A 126 -12.24 -14.30 13.28
CA LEU A 126 -12.55 -13.51 14.48
C LEU A 126 -13.82 -13.94 15.20
N LYS A 127 -14.74 -14.65 14.50
CA LYS A 127 -16.03 -15.11 15.02
C LYS A 127 -16.03 -16.64 15.32
N GLY A 128 -14.98 -17.14 15.97
CA GLY A 128 -14.95 -18.53 16.42
C GLY A 128 -16.08 -18.84 17.39
N LYS A 129 -16.72 -20.02 17.26
CA LYS A 129 -17.84 -20.45 18.10
C LYS A 129 -17.53 -20.45 19.61
N ASP A 130 -16.26 -20.59 19.96
CA ASP A 130 -15.78 -20.66 21.35
C ASP A 130 -15.23 -19.32 21.88
N GLY A 131 -15.43 -18.21 21.15
CA GLY A 131 -14.86 -16.91 21.49
C GLY A 131 -13.33 -16.81 21.30
N ASN A 132 -12.67 -17.90 20.91
CA ASN A 132 -11.25 -17.94 20.67
C ASN A 132 -10.94 -17.76 19.17
N VAL A 133 -10.03 -16.85 18.85
CA VAL A 133 -9.54 -16.68 17.49
C VAL A 133 -8.58 -17.83 17.16
N LYS A 134 -8.88 -18.54 16.08
CA LYS A 134 -8.07 -19.67 15.59
C LYS A 134 -7.60 -19.40 14.18
N VAL A 135 -6.43 -19.94 13.84
CA VAL A 135 -5.98 -20.02 12.45
C VAL A 135 -6.98 -20.85 11.65
N MET A 136 -7.54 -20.25 10.63
CA MET A 136 -8.47 -20.90 9.71
C MET A 136 -7.70 -21.56 8.57
N ARG A 137 -6.67 -20.88 8.03
CA ARG A 137 -5.87 -21.34 6.90
C ARG A 137 -4.45 -20.77 6.98
N GLU A 138 -3.49 -21.54 6.52
CA GLU A 138 -2.10 -21.14 6.28
C GLU A 138 -1.81 -21.36 4.79
N LEU A 139 -1.50 -20.30 4.06
CA LEU A 139 -1.21 -20.31 2.63
C LEU A 139 0.30 -20.29 2.47
N ALA A 140 0.88 -21.42 2.07
CA ALA A 140 2.32 -21.62 2.02
C ALA A 140 2.74 -22.10 0.63
N ALA A 141 3.37 -21.21 -0.15
CA ALA A 141 4.04 -21.54 -1.41
C ALA A 141 5.04 -20.46 -1.83
N HIS A 142 4.97 -19.26 -1.24
CA HIS A 142 6.01 -18.27 -1.46
C HIS A 142 7.36 -18.77 -0.96
N THR A 143 8.42 -18.48 -1.69
CA THR A 143 9.80 -18.84 -1.34
C THR A 143 10.55 -17.69 -0.68
N GLY A 144 10.00 -16.47 -0.72
CA GLY A 144 10.47 -15.28 -0.03
C GLY A 144 9.46 -14.77 0.99
N TYR A 145 9.86 -13.76 1.76
CA TYR A 145 9.01 -13.16 2.79
C TYR A 145 7.72 -12.56 2.20
N LEU A 146 6.65 -12.56 2.98
CA LEU A 146 5.38 -11.93 2.60
C LEU A 146 5.43 -10.43 2.94
N SER A 147 5.41 -9.58 1.93
CA SER A 147 5.50 -8.12 2.08
C SER A 147 4.14 -7.46 2.25
N CYS A 148 3.13 -7.92 1.51
CA CYS A 148 1.76 -7.39 1.59
C CYS A 148 0.72 -8.46 1.30
N CYS A 149 -0.47 -8.30 1.88
CA CYS A 149 -1.65 -9.12 1.57
C CYS A 149 -2.90 -8.25 1.53
N ARG A 150 -3.86 -8.57 0.64
CA ARG A 150 -5.14 -7.86 0.55
C ARG A 150 -6.23 -8.84 0.12
N PHE A 151 -7.36 -8.79 0.83
CA PHE A 151 -8.55 -9.55 0.45
C PHE A 151 -9.20 -8.93 -0.79
N ILE A 152 -9.59 -9.79 -1.72
CA ILE A 152 -10.49 -9.45 -2.84
C ILE A 152 -11.94 -9.69 -2.41
N SER A 153 -12.15 -10.81 -1.75
CA SER A 153 -13.42 -11.24 -1.17
C SER A 153 -13.18 -12.04 0.10
N ASP A 154 -14.21 -12.57 0.72
CA ASP A 154 -14.04 -13.48 1.86
C ASP A 154 -13.48 -14.84 1.45
N SER A 155 -13.52 -15.20 0.17
CA SER A 155 -12.97 -16.45 -0.37
C SER A 155 -11.63 -16.29 -1.10
N GLU A 156 -11.19 -15.07 -1.38
CA GLU A 156 -9.97 -14.82 -2.16
C GLU A 156 -9.07 -13.75 -1.55
N ILE A 157 -7.78 -14.00 -1.58
CA ILE A 157 -6.75 -13.07 -1.10
C ILE A 157 -5.57 -13.01 -2.09
N ILE A 158 -5.01 -11.82 -2.31
CA ILE A 158 -3.75 -11.64 -3.05
C ILE A 158 -2.64 -11.35 -2.06
N THR A 159 -1.48 -11.93 -2.33
CA THR A 159 -0.24 -11.73 -1.57
C THR A 159 0.88 -11.28 -2.48
N SER A 160 1.80 -10.45 -1.98
CA SER A 160 3.06 -10.10 -2.62
C SER A 160 4.23 -10.56 -1.77
N SER A 161 5.35 -10.90 -2.42
CA SER A 161 6.49 -11.53 -1.75
C SER A 161 7.85 -11.03 -2.27
N GLY A 162 8.88 -11.17 -1.44
CA GLY A 162 10.28 -11.03 -1.80
C GLY A 162 10.79 -12.07 -2.78
N ASP A 163 9.97 -13.04 -3.20
CA ASP A 163 10.26 -13.93 -4.32
C ASP A 163 9.97 -13.32 -5.70
N CYS A 164 9.70 -12.02 -5.77
CA CYS A 164 9.37 -11.24 -6.96
C CYS A 164 8.00 -11.60 -7.58
N THR A 165 7.14 -12.32 -6.89
CA THR A 165 5.82 -12.72 -7.38
C THR A 165 4.68 -12.20 -6.50
N CYS A 166 3.50 -12.08 -7.13
CA CYS A 166 2.24 -11.98 -6.42
C CYS A 166 1.40 -13.23 -6.69
N VAL A 167 0.59 -13.65 -5.73
CA VAL A 167 -0.22 -14.86 -5.85
C VAL A 167 -1.66 -14.60 -5.43
N LEU A 168 -2.61 -15.01 -6.26
CA LEU A 168 -4.02 -15.10 -5.91
C LEU A 168 -4.33 -16.47 -5.32
N TRP A 169 -4.97 -16.47 -4.16
CA TRP A 169 -5.31 -17.68 -3.41
C TRP A 169 -6.80 -17.86 -3.26
N ASP A 170 -7.24 -19.11 -3.31
CA ASP A 170 -8.51 -19.53 -2.78
C ASP A 170 -8.35 -19.89 -1.30
N ILE A 171 -9.10 -19.20 -0.45
CA ILE A 171 -8.99 -19.37 1.01
C ILE A 171 -9.63 -20.66 1.48
N GLU A 172 -10.71 -21.10 0.84
CA GLU A 172 -11.43 -22.31 1.25
C GLU A 172 -10.61 -23.57 0.99
N THR A 173 -10.01 -23.65 -0.19
CA THR A 173 -9.19 -24.81 -0.58
C THR A 173 -7.72 -24.66 -0.10
N GLY A 174 -7.24 -23.44 0.10
CA GLY A 174 -5.84 -23.15 0.42
C GLY A 174 -4.90 -23.27 -0.80
N THR A 175 -5.45 -23.26 -2.01
CA THR A 175 -4.69 -23.46 -3.25
C THR A 175 -4.38 -22.13 -3.94
N GLN A 176 -3.26 -22.09 -4.67
CA GLN A 176 -2.94 -21.01 -5.60
C GLN A 176 -3.87 -21.06 -6.81
N LYS A 177 -4.55 -19.95 -7.11
CA LYS A 177 -5.35 -19.81 -8.34
C LYS A 177 -4.52 -19.29 -9.50
N THR A 178 -3.73 -18.24 -9.24
CA THR A 178 -2.91 -17.57 -10.26
C THR A 178 -1.63 -17.04 -9.64
N VAL A 179 -0.52 -17.22 -10.34
CA VAL A 179 0.78 -16.63 -9.99
C VAL A 179 1.09 -15.53 -10.99
N PHE A 180 1.31 -14.31 -10.47
CA PHE A 180 1.68 -13.14 -11.26
C PHE A 180 3.18 -12.94 -11.15
N ALA A 181 3.90 -13.29 -12.22
CA ALA A 181 5.35 -13.20 -12.34
C ALA A 181 5.73 -12.16 -13.40
N GLY A 182 6.75 -11.36 -13.12
CA GLY A 182 7.23 -10.33 -14.06
C GLY A 182 8.03 -9.21 -13.43
N HIS A 183 7.99 -9.04 -12.09
CA HIS A 183 8.94 -8.19 -11.39
C HIS A 183 10.34 -8.82 -11.38
N LEU A 184 11.36 -7.97 -11.40
CA LEU A 184 12.77 -8.36 -11.36
C LEU A 184 13.40 -8.14 -9.98
N GLY A 185 12.65 -7.61 -9.03
CA GLY A 185 13.03 -7.38 -7.64
C GLY A 185 11.88 -7.71 -6.69
N ASP A 186 12.16 -7.68 -5.40
CA ASP A 186 11.22 -8.01 -4.34
C ASP A 186 9.93 -7.17 -4.47
N CYS A 187 8.76 -7.82 -4.50
CA CYS A 187 7.49 -7.10 -4.44
C CYS A 187 7.25 -6.60 -3.02
N MET A 188 7.24 -5.28 -2.82
CA MET A 188 7.16 -4.66 -1.50
C MET A 188 5.74 -4.32 -1.06
N SER A 189 4.87 -3.99 -2.00
CA SER A 189 3.52 -3.52 -1.70
C SER A 189 2.55 -3.90 -2.80
N LEU A 190 1.27 -4.01 -2.45
CA LEU A 190 0.18 -4.19 -3.40
C LEU A 190 -1.07 -3.42 -2.97
N ALA A 191 -1.87 -3.03 -3.96
CA ALA A 191 -3.20 -2.46 -3.75
C ALA A 191 -4.17 -3.04 -4.77
N VAL A 192 -5.42 -3.27 -4.33
CA VAL A 192 -6.50 -3.79 -5.18
C VAL A 192 -7.33 -2.62 -5.70
N SER A 193 -7.75 -2.70 -6.95
CA SER A 193 -8.62 -1.67 -7.55
C SER A 193 -10.00 -1.63 -6.88
N PRO A 194 -10.69 -0.48 -6.89
CA PRO A 194 -12.01 -0.35 -6.26
C PRO A 194 -13.08 -1.29 -6.85
N ASP A 195 -12.92 -1.72 -8.09
CA ASP A 195 -13.81 -2.65 -8.80
C ASP A 195 -13.41 -4.13 -8.64
N PHE A 196 -12.29 -4.41 -7.93
CA PHE A 196 -11.74 -5.75 -7.70
C PHE A 196 -11.37 -6.55 -8.95
N ASN A 197 -11.24 -5.89 -10.12
CA ASN A 197 -10.83 -6.55 -11.36
C ASN A 197 -9.33 -6.53 -11.59
N MET A 198 -8.64 -5.53 -11.02
CA MET A 198 -7.21 -5.33 -11.16
C MET A 198 -6.54 -5.15 -9.81
N PHE A 199 -5.24 -5.36 -9.77
CA PHE A 199 -4.40 -4.91 -8.67
C PHE A 199 -3.10 -4.34 -9.20
N ILE A 200 -2.42 -3.56 -8.40
CA ILE A 200 -1.11 -3.01 -8.70
C ILE A 200 -0.10 -3.44 -7.65
N SER A 201 1.12 -3.73 -8.07
CA SER A 201 2.25 -4.06 -7.19
C SER A 201 3.42 -3.11 -7.43
N GLY A 202 4.11 -2.75 -6.36
CA GLY A 202 5.36 -1.99 -6.39
C GLY A 202 6.52 -2.85 -5.91
N ALA A 203 7.70 -2.68 -6.53
CA ALA A 203 8.84 -3.56 -6.26
C ALA A 203 10.19 -2.82 -6.18
N CYS A 204 11.21 -3.56 -5.73
CA CYS A 204 12.61 -3.12 -5.69
C CYS A 204 13.27 -3.06 -7.08
N ASP A 205 12.56 -3.36 -8.15
CA ASP A 205 12.98 -3.10 -9.53
C ASP A 205 12.62 -1.68 -10.00
N PHE A 206 12.17 -0.80 -9.07
CA PHE A 206 11.78 0.59 -9.26
C PHE A 206 10.54 0.77 -10.14
N THR A 207 9.81 -0.32 -10.43
CA THR A 207 8.61 -0.30 -11.25
C THR A 207 7.35 -0.65 -10.45
N ALA A 208 6.23 -0.09 -10.90
CA ALA A 208 4.91 -0.55 -10.50
C ALA A 208 4.24 -1.28 -11.67
N LYS A 209 3.61 -2.41 -11.41
CA LYS A 209 2.94 -3.22 -12.45
C LYS A 209 1.46 -3.37 -12.14
N LEU A 210 0.63 -3.06 -13.14
CA LEU A 210 -0.82 -3.24 -13.12
C LEU A 210 -1.17 -4.60 -13.71
N TRP A 211 -1.93 -5.38 -12.96
CA TRP A 211 -2.28 -6.76 -13.29
C TRP A 211 -3.78 -6.92 -13.44
N ASP A 212 -4.20 -7.70 -14.43
CA ASP A 212 -5.56 -8.18 -14.55
C ASP A 212 -5.72 -9.48 -13.76
N ILE A 213 -6.64 -9.49 -12.79
CA ILE A 213 -6.81 -10.62 -11.87
C ILE A 213 -7.36 -11.86 -12.61
N ARG A 214 -8.23 -11.65 -13.59
CA ARG A 214 -8.88 -12.74 -14.33
C ARG A 214 -7.98 -13.37 -15.36
N GLU A 215 -7.27 -12.51 -16.11
CA GLU A 215 -6.38 -12.98 -17.19
C GLU A 215 -5.02 -13.44 -16.65
N GLY A 216 -4.63 -13.02 -15.45
CA GLY A 216 -3.33 -13.35 -14.88
C GLY A 216 -2.15 -12.64 -15.56
N THR A 217 -2.41 -11.57 -16.31
CA THR A 217 -1.41 -10.86 -17.13
C THR A 217 -1.09 -9.47 -16.61
N CYS A 218 0.17 -9.05 -16.84
CA CYS A 218 0.57 -7.65 -16.62
C CYS A 218 0.01 -6.79 -17.76
N ARG A 219 -0.82 -5.82 -17.42
CA ARG A 219 -1.42 -4.88 -18.37
C ARG A 219 -0.51 -3.69 -18.67
N GLN A 220 0.10 -3.11 -17.64
CA GLN A 220 0.92 -1.91 -17.74
C GLN A 220 2.09 -1.97 -16.76
N THR A 221 3.17 -1.27 -17.08
CA THR A 221 4.33 -1.10 -16.21
C THR A 221 4.67 0.38 -16.12
N PHE A 222 4.62 0.92 -14.91
CA PHE A 222 4.93 2.31 -14.62
C PHE A 222 6.36 2.39 -14.07
N GLY A 223 7.21 3.13 -14.74
CA GLY A 223 8.58 3.43 -14.31
C GLY A 223 8.73 4.90 -13.93
N GLY A 224 9.94 5.30 -13.57
CA GLY A 224 10.29 6.69 -13.28
C GLY A 224 10.80 6.94 -11.87
N HIS A 225 10.64 5.98 -10.93
CA HIS A 225 11.34 6.00 -9.65
C HIS A 225 12.81 5.62 -9.81
N GLU A 226 13.64 6.15 -8.92
CA GLU A 226 15.09 5.92 -8.89
C GLU A 226 15.50 4.95 -7.77
N SER A 227 14.53 4.51 -6.95
CA SER A 227 14.74 3.57 -5.84
C SER A 227 13.50 2.70 -5.62
N ASP A 228 13.55 1.86 -4.58
CA ASP A 228 12.52 0.88 -4.23
C ASP A 228 11.15 1.52 -4.02
N ILE A 229 10.09 0.89 -4.54
CA ILE A 229 8.70 1.30 -4.31
C ILE A 229 8.17 0.57 -3.08
N ASN A 230 8.11 1.27 -1.95
CA ASN A 230 7.68 0.69 -0.67
C ASN A 230 6.17 0.68 -0.47
N SER A 231 5.46 1.60 -1.10
CA SER A 231 4.02 1.73 -0.91
C SER A 231 3.32 2.11 -2.20
N ILE A 232 2.10 1.59 -2.36
CA ILE A 232 1.31 1.82 -3.57
C ILE A 232 -0.17 1.88 -3.22
N GLY A 233 -0.94 2.64 -3.98
CA GLY A 233 -2.39 2.76 -3.78
C GLY A 233 -3.14 3.13 -5.04
N PHE A 234 -4.42 2.75 -5.10
CA PHE A 234 -5.35 3.26 -6.09
C PHE A 234 -6.01 4.54 -5.61
N PHE A 235 -6.26 5.45 -6.54
CA PHE A 235 -7.21 6.52 -6.28
C PHE A 235 -8.64 5.97 -6.25
N PRO A 236 -9.54 6.63 -5.48
CA PRO A 236 -10.90 6.13 -5.29
C PRO A 236 -11.73 5.96 -6.56
N ASN A 237 -11.39 6.69 -7.63
CA ASN A 237 -12.04 6.58 -8.94
C ASN A 237 -11.54 5.38 -9.78
N GLY A 238 -10.49 4.67 -9.34
CA GLY A 238 -9.90 3.54 -10.04
C GLY A 238 -9.10 3.86 -11.30
N ASN A 239 -9.02 5.13 -11.72
CA ASN A 239 -8.35 5.53 -12.97
C ASN A 239 -6.89 5.97 -12.79
N ALA A 240 -6.45 6.13 -11.56
CA ALA A 240 -5.09 6.56 -11.24
C ALA A 240 -4.51 5.75 -10.09
N VAL A 241 -3.20 5.65 -10.07
CA VAL A 241 -2.42 4.99 -9.02
C VAL A 241 -1.35 5.92 -8.49
N ILE A 242 -1.01 5.72 -7.24
CA ILE A 242 0.03 6.48 -6.55
C ILE A 242 1.08 5.54 -6.00
N THR A 243 2.33 5.90 -6.13
CA THR A 243 3.48 5.15 -5.62
C THR A 243 4.30 6.02 -4.68
N GLY A 244 4.93 5.42 -3.70
CA GLY A 244 5.88 6.06 -2.80
C GLY A 244 7.16 5.26 -2.70
N SER A 245 8.29 5.93 -2.80
CA SER A 245 9.60 5.31 -2.96
C SER A 245 10.63 5.81 -1.95
N ASP A 246 11.70 5.05 -1.81
CA ASP A 246 12.90 5.44 -1.04
C ASP A 246 13.66 6.60 -1.69
N ASP A 247 13.34 6.98 -2.94
CA ASP A 247 13.85 8.21 -3.57
C ASP A 247 13.25 9.50 -2.99
N ALA A 248 12.50 9.41 -1.89
CA ALA A 248 11.81 10.51 -1.21
C ALA A 248 10.65 11.13 -1.99
N THR A 249 10.22 10.53 -3.10
CA THR A 249 9.13 11.04 -3.93
C THR A 249 7.90 10.15 -3.90
N CYS A 250 6.74 10.77 -4.13
CA CYS A 250 5.52 10.06 -4.52
C CYS A 250 5.19 10.43 -5.97
N LYS A 251 4.70 9.48 -6.75
CA LYS A 251 4.34 9.69 -8.16
C LYS A 251 2.92 9.25 -8.44
N LEU A 252 2.20 10.07 -9.19
CA LEU A 252 0.84 9.80 -9.64
C LEU A 252 0.86 9.40 -11.13
N TYR A 253 0.21 8.29 -11.44
CA TYR A 253 0.07 7.81 -12.82
C TYR A 253 -1.41 7.68 -13.22
N ASP A 254 -1.74 8.06 -14.45
CA ASP A 254 -3.06 7.78 -15.05
C ASP A 254 -2.98 6.43 -15.79
N ILE A 255 -3.84 5.49 -15.41
CA ILE A 255 -3.92 4.15 -16.00
C ILE A 255 -4.36 4.22 -17.47
N ARG A 256 -5.25 5.16 -17.81
CA ARG A 256 -5.81 5.27 -19.17
C ARG A 256 -4.81 5.89 -20.15
N ALA A 257 -4.02 6.85 -19.67
CA ALA A 257 -3.00 7.52 -20.47
C ALA A 257 -1.66 6.79 -20.45
N ASP A 258 -1.48 5.81 -19.55
CA ASP A 258 -0.22 5.09 -19.30
C ASP A 258 0.95 6.05 -19.07
N GLN A 259 0.72 7.12 -18.30
CA GLN A 259 1.69 8.19 -18.07
C GLN A 259 1.75 8.64 -16.62
N GLU A 260 2.94 9.10 -16.21
CA GLU A 260 3.12 9.89 -15.00
C GLU A 260 2.45 11.25 -15.18
N LEU A 261 1.58 11.62 -14.25
CA LEU A 261 0.90 12.91 -14.23
C LEU A 261 1.66 13.95 -13.41
N ILE A 262 2.19 13.55 -12.26
CA ILE A 262 2.79 14.48 -11.32
C ILE A 262 3.71 13.75 -10.33
N THR A 263 4.78 14.43 -9.94
CA THR A 263 5.68 14.01 -8.85
C THR A 263 5.49 14.93 -7.65
N TYR A 264 5.28 14.35 -6.46
CA TYR A 264 5.22 15.04 -5.18
C TYR A 264 6.59 14.94 -4.52
N GLN A 265 7.26 16.08 -4.40
CA GLN A 265 8.58 16.18 -3.80
C GLN A 265 8.77 17.53 -3.11
N ASP A 266 9.62 17.56 -2.11
CA ASP A 266 10.02 18.79 -1.42
C ASP A 266 11.51 18.68 -1.11
N SER A 267 12.28 19.69 -1.45
CA SER A 267 13.74 19.72 -1.23
C SER A 267 14.17 19.62 0.25
N SER A 268 13.23 19.87 1.16
CA SER A 268 13.45 19.70 2.61
C SER A 268 13.30 18.24 3.07
N ILE A 269 12.73 17.35 2.24
CA ILE A 269 12.50 15.94 2.57
C ILE A 269 13.56 15.11 1.84
N MET A 270 14.43 14.47 2.61
CA MET A 270 15.52 13.62 2.11
C MET A 270 15.42 12.17 2.57
N CYS A 271 14.25 11.77 3.04
CA CYS A 271 14.00 10.43 3.58
C CYS A 271 12.94 9.70 2.77
N GLY A 272 13.04 8.38 2.73
CA GLY A 272 12.14 7.52 1.96
C GLY A 272 10.69 7.59 2.42
N VAL A 273 9.79 7.38 1.47
CA VAL A 273 8.37 7.18 1.71
C VAL A 273 8.13 5.75 2.14
N THR A 274 7.47 5.58 3.28
CA THR A 274 7.21 4.25 3.87
C THR A 274 5.81 3.74 3.58
N SER A 275 4.84 4.64 3.52
CA SER A 275 3.41 4.29 3.41
C SER A 275 2.61 5.43 2.81
N LEU A 276 1.52 5.08 2.11
CA LEU A 276 0.64 6.01 1.41
C LEU A 276 -0.82 5.73 1.71
N ALA A 277 -1.62 6.79 1.78
CA ALA A 277 -3.07 6.69 1.80
C ALA A 277 -3.70 7.90 1.10
N PRO A 278 -4.35 7.74 -0.06
CA PRO A 278 -5.16 8.80 -0.64
C PRO A 278 -6.42 9.04 0.19
N SER A 279 -6.87 10.29 0.26
CA SER A 279 -8.16 10.61 0.86
C SER A 279 -9.30 10.06 -0.01
N ARG A 280 -10.47 9.87 0.57
CA ARG A 280 -11.65 9.36 -0.16
C ARG A 280 -12.08 10.25 -1.33
N SER A 281 -11.85 11.54 -1.22
CA SER A 281 -12.10 12.48 -2.34
C SER A 281 -11.05 12.42 -3.44
N GLY A 282 -9.90 11.80 -3.19
CA GLY A 282 -8.73 11.86 -4.06
C GLY A 282 -7.99 13.20 -4.01
N ARG A 283 -8.47 14.22 -3.25
CA ARG A 283 -7.85 15.55 -3.23
C ARG A 283 -6.60 15.64 -2.37
N LEU A 284 -6.49 14.82 -1.34
CA LEU A 284 -5.35 14.78 -0.45
C LEU A 284 -4.66 13.43 -0.52
N LEU A 285 -3.34 13.47 -0.45
CA LEU A 285 -2.49 12.30 -0.27
C LEU A 285 -1.76 12.42 1.05
N LEU A 286 -1.88 11.41 1.89
CA LEU A 286 -1.10 11.26 3.11
C LEU A 286 0.06 10.33 2.82
N ALA A 287 1.28 10.78 3.08
CA ALA A 287 2.51 10.03 2.89
C ALA A 287 3.32 9.99 4.18
N GLY A 288 3.62 8.80 4.68
CA GLY A 288 4.48 8.57 5.84
C GLY A 288 5.94 8.47 5.42
N TYR A 289 6.83 8.97 6.26
CA TYR A 289 8.26 9.07 5.98
C TYR A 289 9.10 8.50 7.12
N ASP A 290 10.38 8.27 6.82
CA ASP A 290 11.36 7.82 7.80
C ASP A 290 11.70 8.89 8.85
N ASP A 291 11.39 10.17 8.60
CA ASP A 291 11.59 11.30 9.52
C ASP A 291 10.51 11.41 10.60
N PHE A 292 9.73 10.33 10.81
CA PHE A 292 8.69 10.21 11.83
C PHE A 292 7.41 11.00 11.56
N ASN A 293 7.34 11.75 10.45
CA ASN A 293 6.22 12.59 10.09
C ASN A 293 5.39 11.97 8.96
N VAL A 294 4.15 12.44 8.86
CA VAL A 294 3.30 12.25 7.69
C VAL A 294 3.11 13.60 7.02
N ASN A 295 3.44 13.69 5.74
CA ASN A 295 3.15 14.88 4.95
C ASN A 295 1.83 14.72 4.21
N ILE A 296 1.06 15.79 4.14
CA ILE A 296 -0.21 15.86 3.43
C ILE A 296 0.00 16.70 2.18
N TRP A 297 -0.28 16.12 1.02
CA TRP A 297 -0.12 16.73 -0.28
C TRP A 297 -1.46 17.05 -0.92
N ASP A 298 -1.58 18.20 -1.57
CA ASP A 298 -2.65 18.50 -2.52
C ASP A 298 -2.35 17.76 -3.83
N THR A 299 -3.16 16.79 -4.18
CA THR A 299 -2.91 15.92 -5.34
C THR A 299 -2.96 16.63 -6.68
N LEU A 300 -3.68 17.76 -6.79
CA LEU A 300 -3.80 18.52 -8.03
C LEU A 300 -2.72 19.60 -8.20
N LYS A 301 -2.18 20.11 -7.08
CA LYS A 301 -1.21 21.22 -7.11
C LYS A 301 0.22 20.78 -6.79
N ALA A 302 0.42 19.54 -6.34
CA ALA A 302 1.70 19.01 -5.83
C ALA A 302 2.30 19.83 -4.67
N GLU A 303 1.47 20.53 -3.93
CA GLU A 303 1.90 21.32 -2.79
C GLU A 303 1.70 20.58 -1.48
N ARG A 304 2.65 20.73 -0.55
CA ARG A 304 2.51 20.23 0.80
C ARG A 304 1.59 21.16 1.59
N VAL A 305 0.43 20.66 1.96
CA VAL A 305 -0.62 21.44 2.65
C VAL A 305 -0.71 21.16 4.14
N GLY A 306 -0.02 20.15 4.65
CA GLY A 306 -0.03 19.82 6.07
C GLY A 306 1.04 18.82 6.47
N VAL A 307 1.26 18.70 7.79
CA VAL A 307 2.15 17.73 8.39
C VAL A 307 1.49 17.16 9.65
N LEU A 308 1.50 15.84 9.81
CA LEU A 308 1.14 15.17 11.05
C LEU A 308 2.43 14.81 11.78
N ALA A 309 2.78 15.63 12.76
CA ALA A 309 3.90 15.40 13.64
C ALA A 309 3.40 14.89 14.99
N GLY A 310 3.99 13.85 15.51
CA GLY A 310 3.58 13.31 16.80
C GLY A 310 4.03 11.89 17.10
N HIS A 311 4.60 11.18 16.12
CA HIS A 311 5.30 9.92 16.35
C HIS A 311 6.76 10.18 16.73
N ASP A 312 7.29 9.31 17.59
CA ASP A 312 8.67 9.38 18.09
C ASP A 312 9.63 8.45 17.33
N ASN A 313 9.12 7.77 16.30
CA ASN A 313 9.90 6.88 15.42
C ASN A 313 9.23 6.83 14.04
N ARG A 314 9.86 6.09 13.09
CA ARG A 314 9.42 5.86 11.73
C ARG A 314 7.92 5.55 11.65
N VAL A 315 7.19 6.26 10.80
CA VAL A 315 5.81 5.91 10.44
C VAL A 315 5.86 4.79 9.43
N SER A 316 5.40 3.60 9.81
CA SER A 316 5.50 2.40 8.97
C SER A 316 4.26 2.11 8.14
N CYS A 317 3.11 2.58 8.60
CA CYS A 317 1.84 2.30 7.93
C CYS A 317 0.82 3.42 8.14
N ILE A 318 0.01 3.67 7.10
CA ILE A 318 -1.07 4.66 7.10
C ILE A 318 -2.30 4.04 6.46
N GLY A 319 -3.48 4.42 6.95
CA GLY A 319 -4.75 4.11 6.32
C GLY A 319 -5.79 5.19 6.59
N VAL A 320 -6.58 5.52 5.58
CA VAL A 320 -7.78 6.37 5.72
C VAL A 320 -8.99 5.47 5.90
N SER A 321 -9.88 5.81 6.82
CA SER A 321 -11.11 5.05 7.06
C SER A 321 -12.01 5.05 5.82
N THR A 322 -12.83 4.01 5.65
CA THR A 322 -13.66 3.86 4.44
C THR A 322 -14.71 4.96 4.28
N ASP A 323 -15.12 5.60 5.38
CA ASP A 323 -15.98 6.78 5.37
C ASP A 323 -15.22 8.10 5.09
N GLY A 324 -13.87 8.07 5.11
CA GLY A 324 -13.01 9.23 4.89
C GLY A 324 -12.92 10.19 6.06
N MET A 325 -13.48 9.85 7.23
CA MET A 325 -13.58 10.76 8.38
C MET A 325 -12.35 10.76 9.28
N ALA A 326 -11.51 9.73 9.19
CA ALA A 326 -10.32 9.59 10.02
C ALA A 326 -9.16 8.95 9.27
N CYS A 327 -7.97 9.23 9.71
CA CYS A 327 -6.76 8.54 9.28
C CYS A 327 -6.11 7.87 10.50
N CYS A 328 -5.56 6.69 10.30
CA CYS A 328 -4.79 5.98 11.31
C CYS A 328 -3.35 5.83 10.81
N THR A 329 -2.40 6.10 11.69
CA THR A 329 -0.97 5.90 11.47
C THR A 329 -0.42 4.93 12.48
N GLY A 330 0.45 4.02 12.05
CA GLY A 330 1.22 3.13 12.92
C GLY A 330 2.71 3.42 12.79
N SER A 331 3.43 3.24 13.88
CA SER A 331 4.85 3.59 13.95
C SER A 331 5.69 2.55 14.70
N TRP A 332 6.97 2.63 14.48
CA TRP A 332 7.97 1.87 15.23
C TRP A 332 8.10 2.32 16.70
N ASP A 333 7.40 3.40 17.09
CA ASP A 333 7.24 3.83 18.49
C ASP A 333 6.22 2.96 19.26
N SER A 334 5.66 1.91 18.64
CA SER A 334 4.67 0.98 19.20
C SER A 334 3.26 1.54 19.36
N PHE A 335 2.97 2.71 18.84
CA PHE A 335 1.65 3.34 18.94
C PHE A 335 0.96 3.43 17.58
N LEU A 336 -0.38 3.30 17.63
CA LEU A 336 -1.24 3.77 16.55
C LEU A 336 -1.88 5.10 16.99
N LYS A 337 -2.02 6.02 16.05
CA LYS A 337 -2.68 7.30 16.29
C LYS A 337 -3.81 7.51 15.29
N ILE A 338 -4.95 7.95 15.81
CA ILE A 338 -6.12 8.32 15.01
C ILE A 338 -6.16 9.84 14.91
N TRP A 339 -6.23 10.32 13.68
CA TRP A 339 -6.19 11.74 13.33
C TRP A 339 -7.49 12.15 12.65
N ASN A 340 -7.94 13.37 12.97
CA ASN A 340 -9.10 14.04 12.37
C ASN A 340 -9.05 15.54 12.64
#